data_aa256dae387aed40bddc0ff75e85ca8d
#
_entry.id   aa256dae387aed40bddc0ff75e85ca8d
#
_cell.length_a   1.000
_cell.length_b   1.000
_cell.length_c   1.000
_cell.angle_alpha   90.00
_cell.angle_beta   90.00
_cell.angle_gamma   90.00
#
_symmetry.space_group_name_H-M   'P 1'
#
loop_
_entity.id
_entity.type
_entity.pdbx_description
1 polymer ?
#
loop_
_entity_poly.entity_id
_entity_poly.type
_entity_poly.pdbx_seq_one_letter_code
_entity_poly.pdbx_strand_id
1 'polypeptide(L)'
;MTDSVQKAGITDDLILEGLLVSPTIRAAASYAEVSPSTVYSRLHDPVFMERYRELQAQRMEALAGAVDRLAQLSLLELERIITAAETSDRDRISACKAVLSAASQRLG
;
A
#
# COMPACT_ATOMS: atom_id res chain seq x y z
N MET A 1 -6.83 -8.21 -36.09
CA MET A 1 -6.48 -6.89 -35.59
C MET A 1 -7.01 -6.63 -34.19
N THR A 2 -8.29 -6.94 -33.93
CA THR A 2 -8.87 -6.77 -32.60
C THR A 2 -8.17 -7.60 -31.54
N ASP A 3 -7.73 -8.82 -31.87
CA ASP A 3 -7.06 -9.72 -30.93
C ASP A 3 -5.67 -9.21 -30.52
N SER A 4 -4.94 -8.58 -31.44
CA SER A 4 -3.60 -8.03 -31.16
C SER A 4 -3.68 -6.83 -30.21
N VAL A 5 -4.66 -5.96 -30.40
CA VAL A 5 -4.90 -4.80 -29.53
C VAL A 5 -5.33 -5.25 -28.14
N GLN A 6 -6.20 -6.25 -28.05
CA GLN A 6 -6.64 -6.81 -26.78
C GLN A 6 -5.49 -7.48 -26.04
N LYS A 7 -4.63 -8.24 -26.75
CA LYS A 7 -3.45 -8.87 -26.15
C LYS A 7 -2.47 -7.83 -25.61
N ALA A 8 -2.22 -6.76 -26.37
CA ALA A 8 -1.35 -5.68 -25.94
C ALA A 8 -1.90 -4.98 -24.70
N GLY A 9 -3.22 -4.73 -24.67
CA GLY A 9 -3.87 -4.12 -23.52
C GLY A 9 -3.81 -5.00 -22.27
N ILE A 10 -4.05 -6.30 -22.41
CA ILE A 10 -3.96 -7.27 -21.33
C ILE A 10 -2.52 -7.37 -20.82
N THR A 11 -1.56 -7.39 -21.72
CA THR A 11 -0.14 -7.45 -21.36
C THR A 11 0.28 -6.20 -20.59
N ASP A 12 -0.13 -5.02 -21.05
CA ASP A 12 0.16 -3.75 -20.36
C ASP A 12 -0.48 -3.73 -18.97
N ASP A 13 -1.70 -4.20 -18.82
CA ASP A 13 -2.37 -4.30 -17.52
C ASP A 13 -1.62 -5.23 -16.57
N LEU A 14 -1.12 -6.37 -17.07
CA LEU A 14 -0.34 -7.31 -16.25
C LEU A 14 1.01 -6.70 -15.85
N ILE A 15 1.65 -5.95 -16.73
CA ILE A 15 2.91 -5.25 -16.41
C ILE A 15 2.66 -4.19 -15.34
N LEU A 16 1.58 -3.41 -15.46
CA LEU A 16 1.19 -2.41 -14.47
C LEU A 16 0.94 -3.06 -13.10
N GLU A 17 0.17 -4.14 -13.10
CA GLU A 17 -0.12 -4.88 -11.87
C GLU A 17 1.17 -5.45 -11.25
N GLY A 18 2.03 -6.04 -12.08
CA GLY A 18 3.31 -6.54 -11.63
C GLY A 18 4.20 -5.46 -11.01
N LEU A 19 4.25 -4.28 -11.62
CA LEU A 19 5.02 -3.15 -11.10
C LEU A 19 4.49 -2.65 -9.75
N LEU A 20 3.19 -2.72 -9.55
CA LEU A 20 2.56 -2.27 -8.31
C LEU A 20 2.80 -3.23 -7.14
N VAL A 21 2.86 -4.54 -7.40
CA VAL A 21 2.96 -5.56 -6.35
C VAL A 21 4.36 -6.16 -6.19
N SER A 22 5.27 -5.91 -7.12
CA SER A 22 6.60 -6.52 -7.11
C SER A 22 7.68 -5.51 -6.72
N PRO A 23 8.73 -5.93 -6.00
CA PRO A 23 9.78 -5.02 -5.53
C PRO A 23 10.82 -4.67 -6.61
N THR A 24 10.89 -5.44 -7.71
CA THR A 24 11.89 -5.24 -8.76
C THR A 24 11.26 -5.35 -10.13
N ILE A 25 11.94 -4.78 -11.14
CA ILE A 25 11.50 -4.89 -12.55
C ILE A 25 11.55 -6.33 -13.01
N ARG A 26 12.54 -7.10 -12.58
CA ARG A 26 12.64 -8.53 -12.92
C ARG A 26 11.44 -9.32 -12.39
N ALA A 27 11.04 -9.05 -11.16
CA ALA A 27 9.88 -9.70 -10.56
C ALA A 27 8.58 -9.28 -11.26
N ALA A 28 8.46 -8.01 -11.64
CA ALA A 28 7.31 -7.52 -12.40
C ALA A 28 7.24 -8.18 -13.78
N ALA A 29 8.38 -8.37 -14.44
CA ALA A 29 8.45 -9.06 -15.73
C ALA A 29 8.01 -10.51 -15.60
N SER A 30 8.47 -11.22 -14.57
CA SER A 30 8.04 -12.59 -14.27
C SER A 30 6.54 -12.66 -14.01
N TYR A 31 6.01 -11.72 -13.26
CA TYR A 31 4.59 -11.65 -12.96
C TYR A 31 3.76 -11.54 -14.25
N ALA A 32 4.19 -10.69 -15.18
CA ALA A 32 3.49 -10.45 -16.43
C ALA A 32 3.87 -11.45 -17.54
N GLU A 33 4.77 -12.36 -17.26
CA GLU A 33 5.28 -13.35 -18.22
C GLU A 33 5.88 -12.70 -19.48
N VAL A 34 6.65 -11.63 -19.26
CA VAL A 34 7.39 -10.92 -20.32
C VAL A 34 8.85 -10.79 -19.94
N SER A 35 9.69 -10.37 -20.89
CA SER A 35 11.09 -10.10 -20.59
C SER A 35 11.25 -8.78 -19.83
N PRO A 36 12.32 -8.63 -19.02
CA PRO A 36 12.60 -7.35 -18.37
C PRO A 36 12.74 -6.19 -19.36
N SER A 37 13.28 -6.42 -20.54
CA SER A 37 13.41 -5.38 -21.57
C SER A 37 12.05 -4.87 -22.05
N THR A 38 11.03 -5.72 -22.06
CA THR A 38 9.66 -5.31 -22.38
C THR A 38 9.14 -4.35 -21.33
N VAL A 39 9.38 -4.63 -20.05
CA VAL A 39 8.99 -3.74 -18.95
C VAL A 39 9.70 -2.39 -19.07
N TYR A 40 11.03 -2.41 -19.30
CA TYR A 40 11.78 -1.18 -19.50
C TYR A 40 11.25 -0.35 -20.68
N SER A 41 10.91 -1.01 -21.78
CA SER A 41 10.34 -0.34 -22.94
C SER A 41 9.04 0.39 -22.59
N ARG A 42 8.16 -0.26 -21.80
CA ARG A 42 6.91 0.36 -21.37
C ARG A 42 7.14 1.55 -20.44
N LEU A 43 8.13 1.46 -19.56
CA LEU A 43 8.47 2.55 -18.65
C LEU A 43 8.95 3.82 -19.38
N HIS A 44 9.39 3.69 -20.64
CA HIS A 44 9.77 4.82 -21.48
C HIS A 44 8.59 5.41 -22.25
N ASP A 45 7.43 4.78 -22.23
CA ASP A 45 6.21 5.29 -22.88
C ASP A 45 5.51 6.27 -21.93
N PRO A 46 5.35 7.55 -22.32
CA PRO A 46 4.72 8.54 -21.44
C PRO A 46 3.30 8.21 -21.03
N VAL A 47 2.50 7.62 -21.93
CA VAL A 47 1.10 7.25 -21.64
C VAL A 47 1.06 6.13 -20.60
N PHE A 48 1.92 5.12 -20.76
CA PHE A 48 2.03 4.04 -19.80
C PHE A 48 2.46 4.56 -18.42
N MET A 49 3.46 5.44 -18.39
CA MET A 49 3.97 6.00 -17.14
C MET A 49 2.93 6.85 -16.41
N GLU A 50 2.14 7.61 -17.14
CA GLU A 50 1.06 8.40 -16.54
C GLU A 50 0.04 7.49 -15.87
N ARG A 51 -0.38 6.43 -16.54
CA ARG A 51 -1.30 5.45 -15.99
C ARG A 51 -0.71 4.75 -14.75
N TYR A 52 0.57 4.40 -14.81
CA TYR A 52 1.27 3.79 -13.68
C TYR A 52 1.26 4.73 -12.46
N ARG A 53 1.56 6.01 -12.66
CA ARG A 53 1.54 6.99 -11.57
C ARG A 53 0.15 7.15 -10.96
N GLU A 54 -0.88 7.17 -11.78
CA GLU A 54 -2.27 7.25 -11.30
C GLU A 54 -2.63 6.04 -10.44
N LEU A 55 -2.30 4.83 -10.91
CA LEU A 55 -2.58 3.60 -10.16
C LEU A 55 -1.78 3.54 -8.87
N GLN A 56 -0.52 3.99 -8.92
CA GLN A 56 0.33 4.06 -7.73
C GLN A 56 -0.25 5.03 -6.69
N ALA A 57 -0.72 6.19 -7.13
CA ALA A 57 -1.35 7.17 -6.25
C ALA A 57 -2.63 6.63 -5.62
N GLN A 58 -3.48 5.95 -6.41
CA GLN A 58 -4.70 5.32 -5.90
C GLN A 58 -4.39 4.25 -4.85
N ARG A 59 -3.36 3.45 -5.11
CA ARG A 59 -2.93 2.41 -4.17
C ARG A 59 -2.44 3.01 -2.85
N MET A 60 -1.65 4.07 -2.94
CA MET A 60 -1.15 4.78 -1.74
C MET A 60 -2.28 5.41 -0.95
N GLU A 61 -3.26 6.00 -1.62
CA GLU A 61 -4.44 6.57 -0.97
C GLU A 61 -5.27 5.48 -0.25
N ALA A 62 -5.49 4.36 -0.92
CA ALA A 62 -6.21 3.23 -0.31
C ALA A 62 -5.47 2.69 0.92
N LEU A 63 -4.14 2.60 0.85
CA LEU A 63 -3.31 2.16 1.96
C LEU A 63 -3.38 3.14 3.13
N ALA A 64 -3.29 4.44 2.85
CA ALA A 64 -3.42 5.48 3.88
C ALA A 64 -4.77 5.39 4.58
N GLY A 65 -5.85 5.18 3.84
CA GLY A 65 -7.18 4.98 4.42
C GLY A 65 -7.28 3.75 5.31
N ALA A 66 -6.62 2.66 4.92
CA ALA A 66 -6.58 1.44 5.74
C ALA A 66 -5.79 1.67 7.03
N VAL A 67 -4.66 2.37 6.95
CA VAL A 67 -3.86 2.72 8.12
C VAL A 67 -4.66 3.60 9.08
N ASP A 68 -5.38 4.60 8.57
CA ASP A 68 -6.23 5.46 9.39
C ASP A 68 -7.32 4.67 10.12
N ARG A 69 -7.98 3.74 9.44
CA ARG A 69 -9.01 2.90 10.08
C ARG A 69 -8.42 2.04 11.20
N LEU A 70 -7.26 1.42 10.93
CA LEU A 70 -6.60 0.59 11.93
C LEU A 70 -6.10 1.41 13.12
N ALA A 71 -5.62 2.63 12.87
CA ALA A 71 -5.21 3.55 13.92
C ALA A 71 -6.40 3.91 14.82
N GLN A 72 -7.57 4.21 14.23
CA GLN A 72 -8.77 4.50 14.99
C GLN A 72 -9.22 3.32 15.86
N LEU A 73 -9.20 2.10 15.28
CA LEU A 73 -9.53 0.90 16.03
C LEU A 73 -8.55 0.64 17.17
N SER A 74 -7.28 0.91 16.95
CA SER A 74 -6.23 0.75 17.96
C SER A 74 -6.44 1.73 19.12
N LEU A 75 -6.80 2.97 18.82
CA LEU A 75 -7.09 3.97 19.84
C LEU A 75 -8.30 3.57 20.70
N LEU A 76 -9.35 3.05 20.07
CA LEU A 76 -10.53 2.56 20.80
C LEU A 76 -10.18 1.39 21.71
N GLU A 77 -9.34 0.47 21.23
CA GLU A 77 -8.91 -0.67 22.05
C GLU A 77 -8.03 -0.22 23.22
N LEU A 78 -7.14 0.73 23.00
CA LEU A 78 -6.32 1.31 24.07
C LEU A 78 -7.18 2.03 25.10
N GLU A 79 -8.20 2.77 24.66
CA GLU A 79 -9.15 3.42 25.57
C GLU A 79 -9.87 2.38 26.42
N ARG A 80 -10.31 1.27 25.81
CA ARG A 80 -10.96 0.18 26.54
C ARG A 80 -10.05 -0.39 27.63
N ILE A 81 -8.77 -0.63 27.30
CA ILE A 81 -7.78 -1.16 28.24
C ILE A 81 -7.55 -0.16 29.38
N ILE A 82 -7.41 1.12 29.08
CA ILE A 82 -7.14 2.16 30.07
C ILE A 82 -8.29 2.31 31.05
N THR A 83 -9.53 2.20 30.58
CA THR A 83 -10.73 2.47 31.38
C THR A 83 -11.36 1.24 32.04
N ALA A 84 -10.99 0.03 31.59
CA ALA A 84 -11.57 -1.20 32.14
C ALA A 84 -11.11 -1.43 33.57
N ALA A 85 -12.07 -1.74 34.47
CA ALA A 85 -11.79 -1.92 35.90
C ALA A 85 -10.88 -3.11 36.18
N GLU A 86 -10.96 -4.16 35.36
CA GLU A 86 -10.18 -5.40 35.52
C GLU A 86 -8.78 -5.33 34.89
N THR A 87 -8.42 -4.24 34.20
CA THR A 87 -7.10 -4.08 33.61
C THR A 87 -6.04 -3.94 34.70
N SER A 88 -4.94 -4.69 34.59
CA SER A 88 -3.82 -4.57 35.52
C SER A 88 -3.16 -3.19 35.39
N ASP A 89 -2.52 -2.72 36.47
CA ASP A 89 -1.80 -1.45 36.46
C ASP A 89 -0.69 -1.46 35.40
N ARG A 90 -0.01 -2.60 35.25
CA ARG A 90 1.06 -2.76 34.25
C ARG A 90 0.54 -2.55 32.83
N ASP A 91 -0.58 -3.18 32.48
CA ASP A 91 -1.16 -3.09 31.15
C ASP A 91 -1.72 -1.70 30.90
N ARG A 92 -2.32 -1.09 31.92
CA ARG A 92 -2.85 0.28 31.83
C ARG A 92 -1.73 1.28 31.59
N ILE A 93 -0.61 1.14 32.28
CA ILE A 93 0.56 2.00 32.11
C ILE A 93 1.14 1.82 30.71
N SER A 94 1.25 0.57 30.20
CA SER A 94 1.75 0.30 28.85
C SER A 94 0.86 0.94 27.79
N ALA A 95 -0.46 0.84 27.94
CA ALA A 95 -1.42 1.46 27.02
C ALA A 95 -1.32 2.99 27.04
N CYS A 96 -1.19 3.59 28.21
CA CYS A 96 -1.03 5.04 28.34
C CYS A 96 0.28 5.52 27.70
N LYS A 97 1.37 4.80 27.87
CA LYS A 97 2.64 5.12 27.23
C LYS A 97 2.54 5.08 25.71
N ALA A 98 1.82 4.10 25.16
CA ALA A 98 1.62 3.98 23.71
C ALA A 98 0.88 5.21 23.16
N VAL A 99 -0.18 5.64 23.83
CA VAL A 99 -0.95 6.83 23.43
C VAL A 99 -0.11 8.10 23.54
N LEU A 100 0.60 8.27 24.64
CA LEU A 100 1.45 9.45 24.86
C LEU A 100 2.59 9.52 23.85
N SER A 101 3.18 8.38 23.50
CA SER A 101 4.23 8.31 22.48
C SER A 101 3.71 8.75 21.12
N ALA A 102 2.55 8.26 20.71
CA ALA A 102 1.91 8.64 19.46
C ALA A 102 1.58 10.14 19.41
N ALA A 103 1.04 10.68 20.51
CA ALA A 103 0.71 12.09 20.61
C ALA A 103 1.97 12.97 20.55
N SER A 104 3.05 12.54 21.19
CA SER A 104 4.32 13.25 21.18
C SER A 104 4.91 13.34 19.77
N GLN A 105 4.86 12.25 19.01
CA GLN A 105 5.33 12.23 17.63
C GLN A 105 4.52 13.17 16.73
N ARG A 106 3.23 13.28 16.99
CA ARG A 106 2.34 14.13 16.20
C ARG A 106 2.57 15.61 16.47
N LEU A 107 2.95 15.94 17.70
CA LEU A 107 3.19 17.32 18.13
C LEU A 107 4.63 17.78 17.88
N GLY A 108 5.53 16.84 17.69
CA GLY A 108 6.92 17.11 17.37
C GLY A 108 7.13 17.25 15.88
#